data_66a8604c9736d752d123bc8ec5a49535
#
_entry.id   66a8604c9736d752d123bc8ec5a49535
#
_cell.length_a   1.000
_cell.length_b   1.000
_cell.length_c   1.000
_cell.angle_alpha   90.00
_cell.angle_beta   90.00
_cell.angle_gamma   90.00
#
_symmetry.space_group_name_H-M   'P 1'
#
loop_
_entity.id
_entity.type
_entity.pdbx_description
1 polymer ?
#
loop_
_entity_poly.entity_id
_entity_poly.type
_entity_poly.pdbx_seq_one_letter_code
_entity_poly.pdbx_strand_id
1 'polypeptide(L)'
;GAIHFRNCGIDGFTVTRVLENIRQHRISLHHSPVVTLLIGINDIGLIMNTDRTASQKEQMMREFATHYNELLNLLTTDARQVILMEPFIFPHPEEYETWIPYVHTMSDIIRQLSVRFRLPFLPLHDYFNKEATQSGFDTITTDGIHLTLYGHKLLAEKLFPLLQSIDNNP
;
A
#
# COMPACT_ATOMS: atom_id res chain seq x y z
N GLY A 1 -23.63 9.60 9.37
CA GLY A 1 -23.63 10.48 8.20
C GLY A 1 -23.13 9.74 6.98
N ALA A 2 -23.27 10.33 5.78
CA ALA A 2 -22.73 9.74 4.56
C ALA A 2 -21.20 9.82 4.57
N ILE A 3 -20.53 8.71 4.24
CA ILE A 3 -19.08 8.68 4.07
C ILE A 3 -18.74 9.18 2.66
N HIS A 4 -17.91 10.18 2.57
CA HIS A 4 -17.42 10.71 1.30
C HIS A 4 -16.00 10.25 1.04
N PHE A 5 -15.77 9.59 -0.10
CA PHE A 5 -14.47 9.14 -0.54
C PHE A 5 -13.85 10.12 -1.54
N ARG A 6 -12.56 10.39 -1.37
CA ARG A 6 -11.76 11.11 -2.35
C ARG A 6 -10.59 10.24 -2.78
N ASN A 7 -10.55 9.90 -4.08
CA ASN A 7 -9.39 9.21 -4.64
C ASN A 7 -8.26 10.21 -4.89
N CYS A 8 -7.13 10.01 -4.21
CA CYS A 8 -5.89 10.75 -4.40
C CYS A 8 -4.77 9.86 -4.96
N GLY A 9 -5.09 8.61 -5.33
CA GLY A 9 -4.15 7.69 -5.95
C GLY A 9 -3.74 8.18 -7.34
N ILE A 10 -2.44 8.04 -7.64
CA ILE A 10 -1.88 8.36 -8.95
C ILE A 10 -1.08 7.14 -9.40
N ASP A 11 -1.37 6.67 -10.60
CA ASP A 11 -0.71 5.51 -11.18
C ASP A 11 0.80 5.72 -11.28
N GLY A 12 1.59 4.65 -11.05
CA GLY A 12 3.04 4.68 -11.10
C GLY A 12 3.72 5.39 -9.92
N PHE A 13 2.97 5.90 -8.92
CA PHE A 13 3.60 6.60 -7.81
C PHE A 13 4.33 5.64 -6.86
N THR A 14 5.54 6.06 -6.46
CA THR A 14 6.35 5.48 -5.38
C THR A 14 6.09 6.24 -4.08
N VAL A 15 6.57 5.70 -2.95
CA VAL A 15 6.49 6.38 -1.65
C VAL A 15 7.14 7.78 -1.71
N THR A 16 8.27 7.91 -2.40
CA THR A 16 8.96 9.20 -2.59
C THR A 16 8.08 10.20 -3.34
N ARG A 17 7.42 9.76 -4.42
CA ARG A 17 6.52 10.62 -5.20
C ARG A 17 5.31 11.09 -4.40
N VAL A 18 4.72 10.22 -3.60
CA VAL A 18 3.60 10.59 -2.70
C VAL A 18 4.07 11.62 -1.68
N LEU A 19 5.20 11.37 -1.01
CA LEU A 19 5.80 12.26 -0.01
C LEU A 19 6.06 13.67 -0.58
N GLU A 20 6.70 13.74 -1.74
CA GLU A 20 6.98 15.01 -2.44
C GLU A 20 5.71 15.77 -2.81
N ASN A 21 4.69 15.06 -3.33
CA ASN A 21 3.45 15.71 -3.76
C ASN A 21 2.62 16.23 -2.58
N ILE A 22 2.67 15.56 -1.42
CA ILE A 22 2.06 16.08 -0.19
C ILE A 22 2.83 17.31 0.29
N ARG A 23 4.17 17.29 0.34
CA ARG A 23 5.02 18.42 0.73
C ARG A 23 4.81 19.65 -0.15
N GLN A 24 4.56 19.43 -1.44
CA GLN A 24 4.32 20.48 -2.41
C GLN A 24 2.84 20.88 -2.51
N HIS A 25 1.98 20.40 -1.60
CA HIS A 25 0.53 20.65 -1.58
C HIS A 25 -0.22 20.25 -2.89
N ARG A 26 0.36 19.37 -3.71
CA ARG A 26 -0.29 18.82 -4.90
C ARG A 26 -1.33 17.75 -4.54
N ILE A 27 -1.08 16.99 -3.46
CA ILE A 27 -2.06 16.12 -2.82
C ILE A 27 -2.50 16.84 -1.54
N SER A 28 -3.75 17.32 -1.53
CA SER A 28 -4.32 17.97 -0.36
C SER A 28 -5.01 16.97 0.54
N LEU A 29 -4.70 17.00 1.82
CA LEU A 29 -5.32 16.17 2.85
C LEU A 29 -6.33 16.94 3.70
N HIS A 30 -6.66 18.17 3.31
CA HIS A 30 -7.64 18.99 4.03
C HIS A 30 -8.99 18.28 4.14
N HIS A 31 -9.59 18.33 5.31
CA HIS A 31 -10.88 17.71 5.64
C HIS A 31 -10.94 16.18 5.44
N SER A 32 -9.78 15.49 5.47
CA SER A 32 -9.73 14.04 5.43
C SER A 32 -9.32 13.50 6.81
N PRO A 33 -10.28 13.17 7.69
CA PRO A 33 -9.98 12.64 9.02
C PRO A 33 -9.37 11.24 8.96
N VAL A 34 -9.65 10.50 7.89
CA VAL A 34 -9.13 9.16 7.65
C VAL A 34 -8.42 9.12 6.30
N VAL A 35 -7.26 8.50 6.25
CA VAL A 35 -6.49 8.23 5.03
C VAL A 35 -6.20 6.74 4.94
N THR A 36 -6.46 6.14 3.79
CA THR A 36 -6.00 4.79 3.47
C THR A 36 -4.77 4.89 2.59
N LEU A 37 -3.70 4.18 2.93
CA LEU A 37 -2.42 4.24 2.22
C LEU A 37 -2.05 2.84 1.69
N LEU A 38 -2.13 2.67 0.37
CA LEU A 38 -1.63 1.51 -0.36
C LEU A 38 -0.53 1.98 -1.30
N ILE A 39 0.72 1.70 -0.96
CA ILE A 39 1.90 2.13 -1.71
C ILE A 39 3.02 1.10 -1.54
N GLY A 40 3.90 0.96 -2.53
CA GLY A 40 5.09 0.12 -2.44
C GLY A 40 5.33 -0.75 -3.67
N ILE A 41 4.30 -1.17 -4.39
CA ILE A 41 4.49 -2.04 -5.56
C ILE A 41 5.31 -1.36 -6.66
N ASN A 42 5.14 -0.06 -6.88
CA ASN A 42 5.94 0.70 -7.83
C ASN A 42 7.40 0.90 -7.36
N ASP A 43 7.62 0.97 -6.04
CA ASP A 43 8.97 0.99 -5.46
C ASP A 43 9.67 -0.35 -5.73
N ILE A 44 8.96 -1.48 -5.58
CA ILE A 44 9.47 -2.81 -5.93
C ILE A 44 9.74 -2.89 -7.44
N GLY A 45 8.84 -2.37 -8.27
CA GLY A 45 9.03 -2.31 -9.72
C GLY A 45 10.34 -1.59 -10.11
N LEU A 46 10.68 -0.49 -9.45
CA LEU A 46 11.96 0.19 -9.65
C LEU A 46 13.16 -0.66 -9.22
N ILE A 47 13.02 -1.45 -8.14
CA ILE A 47 14.07 -2.35 -7.67
C ILE A 47 14.29 -3.50 -8.66
N MET A 48 13.21 -4.05 -9.22
CA MET A 48 13.25 -5.25 -10.05
C MET A 48 13.57 -4.98 -11.52
N ASN A 49 13.05 -3.87 -12.07
CA ASN A 49 13.19 -3.53 -13.50
C ASN A 49 14.47 -2.72 -13.82
N THR A 50 15.46 -2.73 -12.93
CA THR A 50 16.72 -2.02 -13.12
C THR A 50 17.91 -2.94 -12.86
N ASP A 51 19.00 -2.78 -13.64
CA ASP A 51 20.28 -3.49 -13.45
C ASP A 51 21.01 -2.94 -12.22
N ARG A 52 20.57 -3.39 -11.04
CA ARG A 52 21.15 -2.97 -9.75
C ARG A 52 21.77 -4.14 -9.02
N THR A 53 22.89 -3.87 -8.37
CA THR A 53 23.54 -4.84 -7.48
C THR A 53 22.66 -5.13 -6.26
N ALA A 54 22.89 -6.26 -5.59
CA ALA A 54 22.18 -6.59 -4.35
C ALA A 54 22.29 -5.46 -3.31
N SER A 55 23.48 -4.88 -3.14
CA SER A 55 23.70 -3.77 -2.21
C SER A 55 22.89 -2.52 -2.56
N GLN A 56 22.74 -2.21 -3.86
CA GLN A 56 21.91 -1.09 -4.30
C GLN A 56 20.42 -1.35 -4.05
N LYS A 57 19.96 -2.59 -4.27
CA LYS A 57 18.56 -2.99 -3.98
C LYS A 57 18.25 -2.89 -2.47
N GLU A 58 19.19 -3.34 -1.62
CA GLU A 58 19.07 -3.17 -0.17
C GLU A 58 19.05 -1.69 0.24
N GLN A 59 19.86 -0.85 -0.40
CA GLN A 59 19.84 0.59 -0.14
C GLN A 59 18.50 1.20 -0.51
N MET A 60 17.90 0.82 -1.65
CA MET A 60 16.57 1.29 -2.05
C MET A 60 15.49 0.88 -1.05
N MET A 61 15.56 -0.32 -0.47
CA MET A 61 14.65 -0.76 0.59
C MET A 61 14.80 0.07 1.87
N ARG A 62 16.03 0.45 2.24
CA ARG A 62 16.27 1.37 3.37
C ARG A 62 15.72 2.77 3.10
N GLU A 63 15.88 3.26 1.89
CA GLU A 63 15.31 4.56 1.46
C GLU A 63 13.78 4.53 1.46
N PHE A 64 13.18 3.44 0.99
CA PHE A 64 11.74 3.22 1.11
C PHE A 64 11.28 3.33 2.56
N ALA A 65 11.94 2.62 3.50
CA ALA A 65 11.60 2.67 4.92
C ALA A 65 11.70 4.10 5.49
N THR A 66 12.74 4.83 5.10
CA THR A 66 12.96 6.23 5.52
C THR A 66 11.83 7.14 5.00
N HIS A 67 11.55 7.10 3.71
CA HIS A 67 10.52 7.94 3.10
C HIS A 67 9.10 7.57 3.58
N TYR A 68 8.84 6.28 3.80
CA TYR A 68 7.57 5.83 4.37
C TYR A 68 7.37 6.36 5.80
N ASN A 69 8.42 6.29 6.63
CA ASN A 69 8.40 6.88 7.97
C ASN A 69 8.15 8.40 7.94
N GLU A 70 8.80 9.13 7.02
CA GLU A 70 8.57 10.57 6.84
C GLU A 70 7.14 10.86 6.37
N LEU A 71 6.62 10.04 5.45
CA LEU A 71 5.24 10.13 4.98
C LEU A 71 4.26 9.95 6.13
N LEU A 72 4.48 8.95 7.00
CA LEU A 72 3.61 8.73 8.17
C LEU A 72 3.65 9.90 9.15
N ASN A 73 4.83 10.50 9.38
CA ASN A 73 4.91 11.71 10.21
C ASN A 73 4.04 12.85 9.66
N LEU A 74 3.98 13.03 8.34
CA LEU A 74 3.10 14.03 7.73
C LEU A 74 1.63 13.64 7.80
N LEU A 75 1.32 12.36 7.53
CA LEU A 75 -0.06 11.87 7.50
C LEU A 75 -0.72 11.86 8.87
N THR A 76 0.04 11.62 9.93
CA THR A 76 -0.48 11.56 11.32
C THR A 76 -0.52 12.92 12.01
N THR A 77 -0.08 13.99 11.36
CA THR A 77 -0.27 15.36 11.83
C THR A 77 -1.79 15.64 11.96
N ASP A 78 -2.18 16.48 12.91
CA ASP A 78 -3.58 16.86 13.15
C ASP A 78 -4.49 15.70 13.60
N ALA A 79 -3.92 14.71 14.32
CA ALA A 79 -4.65 13.54 14.83
C ALA A 79 -5.41 12.73 13.76
N ARG A 80 -4.97 12.82 12.51
CA ARG A 80 -5.56 12.05 11.41
C ARG A 80 -5.33 10.56 11.59
N GLN A 81 -6.37 9.77 11.34
CA GLN A 81 -6.27 8.31 11.32
C GLN A 81 -5.73 7.85 9.97
N VAL A 82 -4.78 6.91 9.99
CA VAL A 82 -4.20 6.34 8.77
C VAL A 82 -4.33 4.82 8.83
N ILE A 83 -4.90 4.21 7.81
CA ILE A 83 -4.92 2.76 7.63
C ILE A 83 -3.83 2.39 6.64
N LEU A 84 -2.86 1.60 7.08
CA LEU A 84 -1.79 1.10 6.21
C LEU A 84 -2.25 -0.19 5.55
N MET A 85 -2.18 -0.24 4.24
CA MET A 85 -2.52 -1.42 3.46
C MET A 85 -1.25 -2.07 2.93
N GLU A 86 -1.18 -3.39 3.02
CA GLU A 86 -0.06 -4.18 2.55
C GLU A 86 0.05 -4.11 1.02
N PRO A 87 1.23 -3.80 0.44
CA PRO A 87 1.46 -4.00 -0.98
C PRO A 87 1.36 -5.49 -1.32
N PHE A 88 0.84 -5.79 -2.49
CA PHE A 88 0.65 -7.17 -2.94
C PHE A 88 1.05 -7.31 -4.41
N ILE A 89 1.34 -8.55 -4.80
CA ILE A 89 1.57 -8.97 -6.16
C ILE A 89 1.08 -10.40 -6.32
N PHE A 90 0.68 -10.77 -7.52
CA PHE A 90 0.33 -12.13 -7.85
C PHE A 90 1.48 -12.80 -8.61
N PRO A 91 1.75 -14.11 -8.44
CA PRO A 91 2.76 -14.84 -9.19
C PRO A 91 2.29 -15.14 -10.63
N HIS A 92 1.65 -14.18 -11.25
CA HIS A 92 1.09 -14.28 -12.60
C HIS A 92 1.08 -12.90 -13.26
N PRO A 93 1.91 -12.68 -14.27
CA PRO A 93 2.83 -13.63 -14.95
C PRO A 93 3.95 -14.15 -14.03
N GLU A 94 4.53 -15.31 -14.41
CA GLU A 94 5.51 -16.07 -13.59
C GLU A 94 6.73 -15.22 -13.18
N GLU A 95 7.11 -14.25 -13.98
CA GLU A 95 8.22 -13.32 -13.67
C GLU A 95 8.04 -12.61 -12.33
N TYR A 96 6.81 -12.39 -11.88
CA TYR A 96 6.49 -11.75 -10.60
C TYR A 96 6.76 -12.62 -9.37
N GLU A 97 6.99 -13.93 -9.55
CA GLU A 97 7.44 -14.77 -8.44
C GLU A 97 8.74 -14.24 -7.81
N THR A 98 9.62 -13.67 -8.65
CA THR A 98 10.89 -13.09 -8.21
C THR A 98 10.72 -11.80 -7.39
N TRP A 99 9.54 -11.16 -7.45
CA TRP A 99 9.23 -9.94 -6.70
C TRP A 99 8.70 -10.22 -5.29
N ILE A 100 8.14 -11.42 -5.07
CA ILE A 100 7.48 -11.81 -3.80
C ILE A 100 8.37 -11.61 -2.58
N PRO A 101 9.68 -11.99 -2.59
CA PRO A 101 10.56 -11.73 -1.44
C PRO A 101 10.70 -10.25 -1.08
N TYR A 102 10.63 -9.36 -2.08
CA TYR A 102 10.67 -7.90 -1.86
C TYR A 102 9.34 -7.38 -1.31
N VAL A 103 8.21 -7.94 -1.76
CA VAL A 103 6.88 -7.64 -1.19
C VAL A 103 6.87 -8.01 0.29
N HIS A 104 7.37 -9.19 0.68
CA HIS A 104 7.44 -9.61 2.07
C HIS A 104 8.33 -8.69 2.91
N THR A 105 9.52 -8.35 2.41
CA THR A 105 10.43 -7.42 3.11
C THR A 105 9.77 -6.05 3.30
N MET A 106 9.11 -5.54 2.27
CA MET A 106 8.40 -4.25 2.32
C MET A 106 7.20 -4.29 3.26
N SER A 107 6.45 -5.39 3.24
CA SER A 107 5.35 -5.65 4.17
C SER A 107 5.83 -5.62 5.63
N ASP A 108 6.96 -6.26 5.93
CA ASP A 108 7.55 -6.25 7.28
C ASP A 108 7.96 -4.83 7.71
N ILE A 109 8.53 -4.02 6.82
CA ILE A 109 8.84 -2.61 7.08
C ILE A 109 7.56 -1.85 7.44
N ILE A 110 6.52 -1.96 6.63
CA ILE A 110 5.25 -1.26 6.85
C ILE A 110 4.60 -1.73 8.16
N ARG A 111 4.64 -3.03 8.44
CA ARG A 111 4.12 -3.61 9.68
C ARG A 111 4.85 -3.08 10.92
N GLN A 112 6.19 -3.00 10.88
CA GLN A 112 6.97 -2.40 11.97
C GLN A 112 6.62 -0.92 12.17
N LEU A 113 6.45 -0.17 11.09
CA LEU A 113 6.02 1.22 11.16
C LEU A 113 4.59 1.35 11.70
N SER A 114 3.67 0.45 11.33
CA SER A 114 2.31 0.44 11.87
C SER A 114 2.29 0.30 13.39
N VAL A 115 3.13 -0.59 13.94
CA VAL A 115 3.29 -0.75 15.40
C VAL A 115 3.87 0.52 16.02
N ARG A 116 4.94 1.08 15.43
CA ARG A 116 5.59 2.30 15.92
C ARG A 116 4.64 3.50 15.99
N PHE A 117 3.83 3.68 14.96
CA PHE A 117 2.87 4.79 14.86
C PHE A 117 1.50 4.46 15.47
N ARG A 118 1.30 3.22 15.97
CA ARG A 118 0.01 2.71 16.50
C ARG A 118 -1.12 2.84 15.49
N LEU A 119 -0.84 2.50 14.23
CA LEU A 119 -1.78 2.56 13.13
C LEU A 119 -2.28 1.17 12.75
N PRO A 120 -3.53 1.01 12.34
CA PRO A 120 -4.02 -0.25 11.81
C PRO A 120 -3.29 -0.64 10.52
N PHE A 121 -2.96 -1.93 10.41
CA PHE A 121 -2.35 -2.55 9.24
C PHE A 121 -3.30 -3.58 8.65
N LEU A 122 -3.61 -3.47 7.36
CA LEU A 122 -4.46 -4.40 6.62
C LEU A 122 -3.60 -5.35 5.78
N PRO A 123 -3.44 -6.62 6.18
CA PRO A 123 -2.73 -7.62 5.40
C PRO A 123 -3.54 -7.99 4.15
N LEU A 124 -2.90 -8.00 2.98
CA LEU A 124 -3.56 -8.21 1.69
C LEU A 124 -2.86 -9.25 0.81
N HIS A 125 -1.53 -9.38 0.89
CA HIS A 125 -0.77 -10.22 -0.04
C HIS A 125 -1.22 -11.69 -0.01
N ASP A 126 -1.15 -12.31 1.15
CA ASP A 126 -1.56 -13.70 1.31
C ASP A 126 -3.07 -13.90 1.09
N TYR A 127 -3.86 -12.92 1.53
CA TYR A 127 -5.31 -12.95 1.33
C TYR A 127 -5.67 -13.01 -0.15
N PHE A 128 -5.16 -12.08 -0.96
CA PHE A 128 -5.46 -12.04 -2.39
C PHE A 128 -4.91 -13.25 -3.13
N ASN A 129 -3.71 -13.71 -2.80
CA ASN A 129 -3.14 -14.90 -3.44
C ASN A 129 -3.93 -16.17 -3.12
N LYS A 130 -4.45 -16.30 -1.89
CA LYS A 130 -5.35 -17.40 -1.52
C LYS A 130 -6.65 -17.34 -2.32
N GLU A 131 -7.29 -16.18 -2.40
CA GLU A 131 -8.52 -15.99 -3.18
C GLU A 131 -8.29 -16.28 -4.68
N ALA A 132 -7.18 -15.82 -5.24
CA ALA A 132 -6.82 -16.06 -6.63
C ALA A 132 -6.54 -17.54 -6.93
N THR A 133 -5.95 -18.28 -5.99
CA THR A 133 -5.74 -19.72 -6.12
C THR A 133 -7.08 -20.48 -6.16
N GLN A 134 -8.11 -19.97 -5.49
CA GLN A 134 -9.44 -20.62 -5.46
C GLN A 134 -10.33 -20.23 -6.64
N SER A 135 -10.29 -18.99 -7.09
CA SER A 135 -11.21 -18.43 -8.09
C SER A 135 -10.57 -18.16 -9.46
N GLY A 136 -9.24 -18.35 -9.59
CA GLY A 136 -8.45 -18.01 -10.76
C GLY A 136 -7.88 -16.60 -10.69
N PHE A 137 -6.62 -16.42 -11.13
CA PHE A 137 -5.92 -15.13 -11.09
C PHE A 137 -6.65 -14.04 -11.89
N ASP A 138 -7.12 -14.36 -13.11
CA ASP A 138 -7.83 -13.41 -13.99
C ASP A 138 -9.15 -12.89 -13.40
N THR A 139 -9.69 -13.59 -12.39
CA THR A 139 -10.87 -13.11 -11.65
C THR A 139 -10.54 -11.97 -10.72
N ILE A 140 -9.33 -11.97 -10.16
CA ILE A 140 -8.90 -11.02 -9.10
C ILE A 140 -8.00 -9.92 -9.64
N THR A 141 -7.10 -10.23 -10.57
CA THR A 141 -6.13 -9.30 -11.14
C THR A 141 -6.18 -9.29 -12.66
N THR A 142 -5.88 -8.14 -13.25
CA THR A 142 -5.82 -7.97 -14.71
C THR A 142 -4.43 -8.28 -15.29
N ASP A 143 -3.38 -8.12 -14.48
CA ASP A 143 -1.99 -8.18 -14.95
C ASP A 143 -1.00 -8.63 -13.84
N GLY A 144 -1.50 -9.07 -12.71
CA GLY A 144 -0.70 -9.47 -11.55
C GLY A 144 -0.40 -8.35 -10.55
N ILE A 145 -0.81 -7.11 -10.84
CA ILE A 145 -0.64 -5.92 -9.99
C ILE A 145 -1.98 -5.22 -9.76
N HIS A 146 -2.71 -4.94 -10.84
CA HIS A 146 -3.98 -4.21 -10.79
C HIS A 146 -5.14 -5.15 -10.56
N LEU A 147 -6.07 -4.74 -9.70
CA LEU A 147 -7.26 -5.52 -9.37
C LEU A 147 -8.34 -5.37 -10.43
N THR A 148 -9.06 -6.46 -10.68
CA THR A 148 -10.35 -6.42 -11.39
C THR A 148 -11.41 -5.74 -10.52
N LEU A 149 -12.60 -5.52 -11.08
CA LEU A 149 -13.75 -5.05 -10.29
C LEU A 149 -14.07 -5.98 -9.11
N TYR A 150 -13.94 -7.28 -9.30
CA TYR A 150 -14.14 -8.26 -8.23
C TYR A 150 -13.03 -8.19 -7.17
N GLY A 151 -11.77 -8.05 -7.60
CA GLY A 151 -10.64 -7.82 -6.68
C GLY A 151 -10.82 -6.54 -5.85
N HIS A 152 -11.31 -5.45 -6.44
CA HIS A 152 -11.65 -4.24 -5.70
C HIS A 152 -12.79 -4.44 -4.70
N LYS A 153 -13.78 -5.26 -5.04
CA LYS A 153 -14.85 -5.63 -4.10
C LYS A 153 -14.28 -6.36 -2.87
N LEU A 154 -13.41 -7.34 -3.08
CA LEU A 154 -12.74 -8.07 -2.01
C LEU A 154 -11.90 -7.12 -1.12
N LEU A 155 -11.18 -6.15 -1.72
CA LEU A 155 -10.45 -5.12 -0.97
C LEU A 155 -11.41 -4.28 -0.10
N ALA A 156 -12.52 -3.85 -0.68
CA ALA A 156 -13.53 -3.06 0.04
C ALA A 156 -14.11 -3.83 1.23
N GLU A 157 -14.43 -5.11 1.05
CA GLU A 157 -14.94 -5.99 2.12
C GLU A 157 -13.94 -6.15 3.28
N LYS A 158 -12.64 -6.13 3.00
CA LYS A 158 -11.59 -6.17 4.04
C LYS A 158 -11.35 -4.82 4.72
N LEU A 159 -11.45 -3.74 3.96
CA LEU A 159 -11.18 -2.39 4.46
C LEU A 159 -12.35 -1.82 5.28
N PHE A 160 -13.58 -2.10 4.88
CA PHE A 160 -14.77 -1.49 5.45
C PHE A 160 -14.92 -1.67 6.98
N PRO A 161 -14.66 -2.85 7.57
CA PRO A 161 -14.71 -3.01 9.04
C PRO A 161 -13.71 -2.11 9.79
N LEU A 162 -12.53 -1.87 9.21
CA LEU A 162 -11.56 -0.94 9.81
C LEU A 162 -12.04 0.51 9.77
N LEU A 163 -12.65 0.93 8.66
CA LEU A 163 -13.25 2.26 8.55
C LEU A 163 -14.38 2.45 9.57
N GLN A 164 -15.24 1.46 9.75
CA GLN A 164 -16.31 1.51 10.74
C GLN A 164 -15.78 1.57 12.19
N SER A 165 -14.68 0.89 12.49
CA SER A 165 -14.08 0.91 13.83
C SER A 165 -13.52 2.28 14.20
N ILE A 166 -13.04 3.03 13.21
CA ILE A 166 -12.53 4.40 13.40
C ILE A 166 -13.69 5.37 13.65
N ASP A 167 -14.80 5.24 12.92
CA ASP A 167 -15.97 6.12 13.04
C ASP A 167 -16.68 5.96 14.41
N ASN A 168 -16.54 4.78 15.04
CA ASN A 168 -17.15 4.46 16.34
C ASN A 168 -16.25 4.80 17.55
N ASN A 169 -15.04 5.31 17.34
CA ASN A 169 -14.09 5.65 18.41
C ASN A 169 -13.70 7.14 18.29
N PRO A 170 -14.54 8.06 18.83
CA PRO A 170 -14.31 9.51 18.75
C PRO A 170 -13.09 9.97 19.56
#